data_b208bb711562e7aeeba8be67a420aeaa
#
_entry.id   b208bb711562e7aeeba8be67a420aeaa
#
_cell.length_a   1.000
_cell.length_b   1.000
_cell.length_c   1.000
_cell.angle_alpha   90.00
_cell.angle_beta   90.00
_cell.angle_gamma   90.00
#
_symmetry.space_group_name_H-M   'P 1'
#
loop_
_entity.id
_entity.type
_entity.pdbx_description
1 polymer ?
#
loop_
_entity_poly.entity_id
_entity_poly.type
_entity_poly.pdbx_seq_one_letter_code
_entity_poly.pdbx_strand_id
1 'polypeptide(L)'
;MSMPCSRQPSIGSRPNLPILPMDERGKKARMKLLRWIFPGQRIRLDQQQAVPEVRYQVKNLTRQTVLASCLEVADSSAKRNKGLLGRKGLSPGEGLWITPCESVHTFGMQFSIDLVYLDRQLRIRKVRSSVPPWRISACLSARSILELPSGTIRETQSRPGDSLEFSASPQPSDSVSGIAANSQGPAMPI
;
A
#
# COMPACT_ATOMS: atom_id res chain seq x y z
N MET A 1 -35.00 -20.52 42.42
CA MET A 1 -35.10 -19.91 41.08
C MET A 1 -33.73 -19.32 40.74
N SER A 2 -32.94 -20.09 40.00
CA SER A 2 -31.53 -19.73 39.66
C SER A 2 -31.51 -19.06 38.28
N MET A 3 -30.93 -17.85 38.22
CA MET A 3 -30.72 -17.15 36.93
C MET A 3 -29.45 -17.66 36.25
N PRO A 4 -29.42 -17.84 34.95
CA PRO A 4 -28.24 -18.28 34.22
C PRO A 4 -27.29 -17.11 33.95
N CYS A 5 -26.00 -17.41 34.11
CA CYS A 5 -24.84 -16.57 33.81
C CYS A 5 -24.78 -16.20 32.32
N SER A 6 -24.79 -14.90 32.01
CA SER A 6 -24.64 -14.36 30.67
C SER A 6 -23.17 -14.47 30.19
N ARG A 7 -22.98 -15.11 29.07
CA ARG A 7 -21.70 -15.22 28.37
C ARG A 7 -21.19 -13.84 27.89
N GLN A 8 -19.94 -13.54 28.24
CA GLN A 8 -19.22 -12.41 27.67
C GLN A 8 -18.90 -12.66 26.19
N PRO A 9 -18.95 -11.63 25.33
CA PRO A 9 -18.52 -11.78 23.95
C PRO A 9 -16.99 -11.88 23.86
N SER A 10 -16.53 -12.82 23.06
CA SER A 10 -15.13 -13.08 22.73
C SER A 10 -14.45 -11.84 22.14
N ILE A 11 -13.30 -11.52 22.69
CA ILE A 11 -12.39 -10.47 22.21
C ILE A 11 -12.00 -10.81 20.77
N GLY A 12 -12.43 -9.95 19.84
CA GLY A 12 -12.11 -10.04 18.42
C GLY A 12 -10.59 -10.06 18.18
N SER A 13 -10.18 -10.99 17.36
CA SER A 13 -8.81 -11.20 16.90
C SER A 13 -8.23 -9.89 16.33
N ARG A 14 -7.07 -9.49 16.84
CA ARG A 14 -6.30 -8.35 16.30
C ARG A 14 -6.00 -8.59 14.83
N PRO A 15 -6.16 -7.61 13.94
CA PRO A 15 -5.73 -7.77 12.55
C PRO A 15 -4.22 -8.03 12.53
N ASN A 16 -3.81 -9.14 11.90
CA ASN A 16 -2.43 -9.46 11.62
C ASN A 16 -1.87 -8.39 10.68
N LEU A 17 -1.12 -7.45 11.24
CA LEU A 17 -0.24 -6.58 10.45
C LEU A 17 0.85 -7.47 9.86
N PRO A 18 1.11 -7.40 8.54
CA PRO A 18 2.20 -8.14 7.93
C PRO A 18 3.51 -7.74 8.60
N ILE A 19 4.25 -8.74 9.11
CA ILE A 19 5.59 -8.57 9.68
C ILE A 19 6.50 -8.15 8.54
N LEU A 20 6.96 -6.91 8.57
CA LEU A 20 7.94 -6.39 7.60
C LEU A 20 9.26 -7.16 7.78
N PRO A 21 9.90 -7.62 6.69
CA PRO A 21 11.19 -8.28 6.79
C PRO A 21 12.27 -7.31 7.29
N MET A 22 12.98 -7.74 8.33
CA MET A 22 14.03 -6.95 8.99
C MET A 22 15.32 -6.87 8.15
N ASP A 23 15.85 -5.64 8.10
CA ASP A 23 17.25 -5.18 8.07
C ASP A 23 18.23 -5.65 6.97
N GLU A 24 18.65 -4.64 6.20
CA GLU A 24 19.71 -4.71 5.17
C GLU A 24 21.11 -5.03 5.71
N ARG A 25 21.37 -4.97 7.01
CA ARG A 25 22.73 -5.18 7.59
C ARG A 25 23.19 -6.63 7.53
N GLY A 26 22.28 -7.60 7.50
CA GLY A 26 22.61 -9.03 7.39
C GLY A 26 23.09 -9.49 6.00
N LYS A 27 22.77 -8.76 4.92
CA LYS A 27 23.09 -9.16 3.54
C LYS A 27 24.56 -8.97 3.16
N LYS A 28 25.24 -7.94 3.72
CA LYS A 28 26.66 -7.65 3.39
C LYS A 28 27.64 -8.67 3.94
N ALA A 29 27.33 -9.32 5.06
CA ALA A 29 28.22 -10.34 5.66
C ALA A 29 28.21 -11.66 4.89
N ARG A 30 27.05 -12.08 4.34
CA ARG A 30 26.92 -13.33 3.57
C ARG A 30 27.62 -13.28 2.21
N MET A 31 27.70 -12.11 1.58
CA MET A 31 28.34 -11.95 0.27
C MET A 31 29.87 -12.11 0.30
N LYS A 32 30.53 -11.78 1.41
CA LYS A 32 31.98 -11.94 1.54
C LYS A 32 32.40 -13.43 1.69
N LEU A 33 31.57 -14.24 2.32
CA LEU A 33 31.88 -15.66 2.56
C LEU A 33 31.76 -16.53 1.29
N LEU A 34 30.77 -16.25 0.42
CA LEU A 34 30.56 -16.98 -0.82
C LEU A 34 31.65 -16.75 -1.87
N ARG A 35 32.34 -15.60 -1.83
CA ARG A 35 33.42 -15.26 -2.75
C ARG A 35 34.71 -16.05 -2.47
N TRP A 36 34.84 -16.62 -1.30
CA TRP A 36 36.02 -17.40 -0.89
C TRP A 36 35.89 -18.89 -1.24
N ILE A 37 34.67 -19.40 -1.39
CA ILE A 37 34.38 -20.84 -1.62
C ILE A 37 34.40 -21.21 -3.11
N PHE A 38 34.16 -20.26 -4.04
CA PHE A 38 34.11 -20.51 -5.49
C PHE A 38 34.93 -19.48 -6.28
N PRO A 39 36.28 -19.60 -6.32
CA PRO A 39 37.11 -18.75 -7.15
C PRO A 39 37.02 -19.23 -8.61
N GLY A 40 36.21 -18.59 -9.44
CA GLY A 40 36.15 -18.88 -10.88
C GLY A 40 34.77 -18.86 -11.52
N GLN A 41 33.69 -18.88 -10.77
CA GLN A 41 32.35 -18.67 -11.34
C GLN A 41 31.98 -17.20 -11.32
N ARG A 42 31.90 -16.58 -12.51
CA ARG A 42 31.20 -15.30 -12.67
C ARG A 42 29.72 -15.58 -12.45
N ILE A 43 29.26 -15.46 -11.19
CA ILE A 43 27.84 -15.41 -10.90
C ILE A 43 27.33 -14.12 -11.58
N ARG A 44 26.60 -14.27 -12.68
CA ARG A 44 25.85 -13.16 -13.28
C ARG A 44 24.83 -12.71 -12.25
N LEU A 45 25.11 -11.59 -11.59
CA LEU A 45 24.23 -10.95 -10.60
C LEU A 45 23.14 -10.07 -11.27
N ASP A 46 22.94 -10.20 -12.55
CA ASP A 46 22.00 -9.40 -13.34
C ASP A 46 20.57 -9.93 -13.36
N GLN A 47 20.30 -11.03 -12.68
CA GLN A 47 18.92 -11.37 -12.29
C GLN A 47 18.66 -10.91 -10.87
N GLN A 48 18.74 -9.61 -10.65
CA GLN A 48 18.05 -8.96 -9.56
C GLN A 48 16.56 -9.14 -9.87
N GLN A 49 15.99 -10.26 -9.46
CA GLN A 49 14.54 -10.42 -9.38
C GLN A 49 14.07 -9.27 -8.51
N ALA A 50 13.51 -8.25 -9.15
CA ALA A 50 12.86 -7.16 -8.47
C ALA A 50 11.83 -7.82 -7.56
N VAL A 51 12.04 -7.73 -6.25
CA VAL A 51 11.04 -8.18 -5.27
C VAL A 51 9.75 -7.46 -5.66
N PRO A 52 8.67 -8.16 -5.99
CA PRO A 52 7.45 -7.52 -6.44
C PRO A 52 7.05 -6.49 -5.39
N GLU A 53 6.95 -5.23 -5.79
CA GLU A 53 6.56 -4.16 -4.90
C GLU A 53 5.08 -4.38 -4.57
N VAL A 54 4.81 -4.81 -3.34
CA VAL A 54 3.44 -5.06 -2.89
C VAL A 54 2.67 -3.76 -2.97
N ARG A 55 1.64 -3.72 -3.78
CA ARG A 55 0.72 -2.60 -3.89
C ARG A 55 -0.53 -2.89 -3.07
N TYR A 56 -1.14 -1.85 -2.57
CA TYR A 56 -2.31 -1.98 -1.71
C TYR A 56 -3.52 -1.30 -2.36
N GLN A 57 -4.70 -1.82 -2.04
CA GLN A 57 -5.97 -1.15 -2.25
C GLN A 57 -6.40 -0.53 -0.92
N VAL A 58 -6.99 0.66 -0.97
CA VAL A 58 -7.55 1.35 0.21
C VAL A 58 -9.03 1.58 0.00
N LYS A 59 -9.83 1.04 0.92
CA LYS A 59 -11.28 1.18 0.94
C LYS A 59 -11.73 1.96 2.18
N ASN A 60 -12.65 2.90 2.00
CA ASN A 60 -13.39 3.52 3.08
C ASN A 60 -14.55 2.60 3.49
N LEU A 61 -14.42 1.96 4.65
CA LEU A 61 -15.44 1.04 5.16
C LEU A 61 -16.73 1.75 5.54
N THR A 62 -16.64 2.99 6.01
CA THR A 62 -17.79 3.78 6.42
C THR A 62 -18.63 4.22 5.21
N ARG A 63 -17.99 4.54 4.09
CA ARG A 63 -18.63 5.04 2.86
C ARG A 63 -18.79 3.98 1.79
N GLN A 64 -18.16 2.79 1.95
CA GLN A 64 -18.11 1.71 0.98
C GLN A 64 -17.52 2.16 -0.38
N THR A 65 -16.55 3.08 -0.36
CA THR A 65 -15.87 3.63 -1.54
C THR A 65 -14.39 3.25 -1.56
N VAL A 66 -13.80 3.15 -2.75
CA VAL A 66 -12.37 2.88 -2.92
C VAL A 66 -11.63 4.21 -3.10
N LEU A 67 -10.63 4.49 -2.26
CA LEU A 67 -9.80 5.70 -2.37
C LEU A 67 -8.63 5.49 -3.34
N ALA A 68 -8.03 4.31 -3.30
CA ALA A 68 -6.94 3.94 -4.19
C ALA A 68 -6.97 2.43 -4.45
N SER A 69 -6.73 2.02 -5.68
CA SER A 69 -6.60 0.61 -6.09
C SER A 69 -5.15 0.19 -6.27
N CYS A 70 -4.24 1.14 -6.35
CA CYS A 70 -2.82 0.95 -6.62
C CYS A 70 -1.99 1.89 -5.75
N LEU A 71 -1.86 1.54 -4.46
CA LEU A 71 -1.18 2.35 -3.46
C LEU A 71 0.24 1.86 -3.25
N GLU A 72 1.21 2.75 -3.40
CA GLU A 72 2.60 2.53 -3.02
C GLU A 72 2.80 2.83 -1.52
N VAL A 73 3.84 2.23 -0.91
CA VAL A 73 4.16 2.45 0.51
C VAL A 73 5.54 3.11 0.67
N ALA A 74 5.57 4.23 1.37
CA ALA A 74 6.78 4.91 1.80
C ALA A 74 7.03 4.66 3.30
N ASP A 75 7.64 3.53 3.61
CA ASP A 75 7.94 3.04 4.96
C ASP A 75 9.38 3.30 5.41
N SER A 76 10.30 3.55 4.48
CA SER A 76 11.69 3.90 4.75
C SER A 76 11.93 5.41 4.69
N SER A 77 12.95 5.90 5.38
CA SER A 77 13.32 7.33 5.36
C SER A 77 13.60 7.84 3.94
N ALA A 78 14.27 7.03 3.11
CA ALA A 78 14.53 7.39 1.72
C ALA A 78 13.26 7.53 0.89
N LYS A 79 12.30 6.58 1.01
CA LYS A 79 11.02 6.64 0.33
C LYS A 79 10.17 7.82 0.81
N ARG A 80 10.12 8.07 2.13
CA ARG A 80 9.39 9.21 2.70
C ARG A 80 9.94 10.55 2.23
N ASN A 81 11.28 10.71 2.23
CA ASN A 81 11.92 11.94 1.76
C ASN A 81 11.70 12.18 0.27
N LYS A 82 11.63 11.12 -0.54
CA LYS A 82 11.30 11.22 -1.95
C LYS A 82 9.83 11.58 -2.16
N GLY A 83 8.91 10.91 -1.45
CA GLY A 83 7.48 11.12 -1.60
C GLY A 83 7.04 11.10 -3.07
N LEU A 84 6.28 12.10 -3.48
CA LEU A 84 5.84 12.32 -4.86
C LEU A 84 6.77 13.25 -5.66
N LEU A 85 7.93 13.64 -5.12
CA LEU A 85 8.87 14.53 -5.82
C LEU A 85 9.36 13.90 -7.14
N GLY A 86 9.40 14.72 -8.19
CA GLY A 86 9.81 14.31 -9.54
C GLY A 86 8.72 13.63 -10.36
N ARG A 87 7.52 13.38 -9.80
CA ARG A 87 6.37 12.90 -10.56
C ARG A 87 5.69 14.06 -11.29
N LYS A 88 5.06 13.75 -12.42
CA LYS A 88 4.27 14.71 -13.20
C LYS A 88 2.81 14.76 -12.76
N GLY A 89 2.33 13.77 -11.99
CA GLY A 89 0.98 13.62 -11.50
C GLY A 89 0.76 12.29 -10.78
N LEU A 90 -0.47 12.07 -10.35
CA LEU A 90 -1.02 10.79 -9.92
C LEU A 90 -2.23 10.49 -10.78
N SER A 91 -2.32 9.27 -11.32
CA SER A 91 -3.48 8.79 -12.05
C SER A 91 -4.63 8.43 -11.10
N PRO A 92 -5.88 8.45 -11.56
CA PRO A 92 -6.99 7.93 -10.76
C PRO A 92 -6.72 6.52 -10.26
N GLY A 93 -6.95 6.29 -8.97
CA GLY A 93 -6.68 5.01 -8.33
C GLY A 93 -5.25 4.80 -7.83
N GLU A 94 -4.30 5.64 -8.23
CA GLU A 94 -2.96 5.65 -7.63
C GLU A 94 -2.95 6.39 -6.29
N GLY A 95 -1.88 6.19 -5.52
CA GLY A 95 -1.61 6.94 -4.30
C GLY A 95 -0.31 6.54 -3.63
N LEU A 96 0.06 7.29 -2.60
CA LEU A 96 1.21 7.03 -1.76
C LEU A 96 0.81 7.00 -0.29
N TRP A 97 1.15 5.93 0.43
CA TRP A 97 0.96 5.83 1.87
C TRP A 97 2.28 6.05 2.59
N ILE A 98 2.38 7.14 3.30
CA ILE A 98 3.59 7.53 4.05
C ILE A 98 3.40 7.12 5.51
N THR A 99 4.26 6.24 6.03
CA THR A 99 4.18 5.74 7.40
C THR A 99 5.57 5.42 7.97
N PRO A 100 5.88 5.83 9.21
CA PRO A 100 5.15 6.79 10.05
C PRO A 100 5.28 8.22 9.51
N CYS A 101 4.20 9.03 9.62
CA CYS A 101 4.22 10.42 9.18
C CYS A 101 3.10 11.23 9.83
N GLU A 102 3.40 12.45 10.26
CA GLU A 102 2.45 13.39 10.86
C GLU A 102 2.34 14.69 10.06
N SER A 103 3.31 14.95 9.17
CA SER A 103 3.34 16.15 8.34
C SER A 103 3.98 15.88 6.98
N VAL A 104 3.50 16.60 5.98
CA VAL A 104 4.03 16.58 4.61
C VAL A 104 4.19 17.99 4.08
N HIS A 105 5.06 18.14 3.09
CA HIS A 105 5.19 19.35 2.29
C HIS A 105 5.03 19.03 0.81
N THR A 106 4.54 19.99 0.05
CA THR A 106 4.38 19.89 -1.41
C THR A 106 5.40 20.77 -2.15
N PHE A 107 6.55 21.06 -1.53
CA PHE A 107 7.62 21.83 -2.15
C PHE A 107 8.22 21.07 -3.33
N GLY A 108 8.37 21.74 -4.48
CA GLY A 108 8.91 21.13 -5.69
C GLY A 108 7.93 20.24 -6.46
N MET A 109 6.70 20.06 -5.99
CA MET A 109 5.64 19.40 -6.74
C MET A 109 5.10 20.29 -7.87
N GLN A 110 4.49 19.67 -8.88
CA GLN A 110 3.94 20.37 -10.05
C GLN A 110 2.41 20.22 -10.16
N PHE A 111 1.79 19.49 -9.23
CA PHE A 111 0.35 19.20 -9.24
C PHE A 111 -0.21 19.23 -7.82
N SER A 112 -1.53 19.43 -7.72
CA SER A 112 -2.25 19.40 -6.45
C SER A 112 -2.61 17.97 -6.06
N ILE A 113 -2.69 17.71 -4.75
CA ILE A 113 -3.04 16.41 -4.18
C ILE A 113 -4.09 16.53 -3.09
N ASP A 114 -4.78 15.44 -2.82
CA ASP A 114 -5.59 15.25 -1.62
C ASP A 114 -4.78 14.57 -0.53
N LEU A 115 -4.93 15.03 0.73
CA LEU A 115 -4.24 14.47 1.89
C LEU A 115 -5.25 13.90 2.88
N VAL A 116 -5.06 12.63 3.26
CA VAL A 116 -5.87 11.95 4.28
C VAL A 116 -4.96 11.51 5.42
N TYR A 117 -5.18 12.06 6.60
CA TYR A 117 -4.40 11.80 7.81
C TYR A 117 -5.06 10.71 8.64
N LEU A 118 -4.32 9.66 8.97
CA LEU A 118 -4.81 8.46 9.65
C LEU A 118 -4.15 8.29 11.01
N ASP A 119 -4.92 7.87 12.00
CA ASP A 119 -4.39 7.41 13.29
C ASP A 119 -3.91 5.94 13.21
N ARG A 120 -3.52 5.39 14.39
CA ARG A 120 -3.04 4.00 14.50
C ARG A 120 -4.11 2.95 14.19
N GLN A 121 -5.39 3.31 14.29
CA GLN A 121 -6.54 2.46 14.01
C GLN A 121 -7.06 2.65 12.58
N LEU A 122 -6.29 3.35 11.72
CA LEU A 122 -6.64 3.66 10.34
C LEU A 122 -7.96 4.47 10.22
N ARG A 123 -8.28 5.28 11.25
CA ARG A 123 -9.38 6.24 11.20
C ARG A 123 -8.89 7.58 10.69
N ILE A 124 -9.70 8.21 9.87
CA ILE A 124 -9.42 9.53 9.33
C ILE A 124 -9.48 10.57 10.45
N ARG A 125 -8.37 11.27 10.70
CA ARG A 125 -8.27 12.36 11.69
C ARG A 125 -8.46 13.72 11.05
N LYS A 126 -7.98 13.87 9.82
CA LYS A 126 -8.04 15.12 9.06
C LYS A 126 -8.01 14.81 7.56
N VAL A 127 -8.67 15.64 6.78
CA VAL A 127 -8.56 15.65 5.32
C VAL A 127 -8.21 17.04 4.82
N ARG A 128 -7.51 17.12 3.71
CA ARG A 128 -7.21 18.35 2.99
C ARG A 128 -7.34 18.07 1.50
N SER A 129 -8.34 18.68 0.86
CA SER A 129 -8.59 18.53 -0.56
C SER A 129 -7.81 19.53 -1.39
N SER A 130 -7.33 19.11 -2.55
CA SER A 130 -6.70 19.94 -3.57
C SER A 130 -5.58 20.84 -3.03
N VAL A 131 -4.69 20.25 -2.22
CA VAL A 131 -3.53 20.98 -1.67
C VAL A 131 -2.58 21.31 -2.81
N PRO A 132 -2.36 22.59 -3.12
CA PRO A 132 -1.48 22.98 -4.22
C PRO A 132 -0.01 22.80 -3.87
N PRO A 133 0.90 22.87 -4.84
CA PRO A 133 2.34 22.94 -4.59
C PRO A 133 2.74 24.04 -3.59
N TRP A 134 3.92 23.89 -2.98
CA TRP A 134 4.52 24.87 -2.07
C TRP A 134 3.70 25.12 -0.79
N ARG A 135 3.16 24.05 -0.19
CA ARG A 135 2.45 24.09 1.10
C ARG A 135 3.04 23.11 2.10
N ILE A 136 2.78 23.37 3.36
CA ILE A 136 3.01 22.46 4.47
C ILE A 136 1.65 22.11 5.07
N SER A 137 1.48 20.86 5.44
CA SER A 137 0.29 20.39 6.14
C SER A 137 0.66 19.36 7.18
N ALA A 138 0.10 19.48 8.39
CA ALA A 138 0.38 18.59 9.52
C ALA A 138 -0.90 18.22 10.27
N CYS A 139 -0.83 17.05 10.97
CA CYS A 139 -1.82 16.58 11.91
C CYS A 139 -1.12 15.75 13.00
N LEU A 140 -0.86 16.34 14.17
CA LEU A 140 -0.08 15.71 15.25
C LEU A 140 -0.77 14.46 15.85
N SER A 141 -2.07 14.32 15.67
CA SER A 141 -2.82 13.12 16.07
C SER A 141 -2.82 12.00 15.01
N ALA A 142 -2.19 12.23 13.86
CA ALA A 142 -2.02 11.22 12.83
C ALA A 142 -0.80 10.34 13.10
N ARG A 143 -0.79 9.17 12.48
CA ARG A 143 0.34 8.23 12.45
C ARG A 143 0.83 7.99 11.04
N SER A 144 -0.02 8.20 10.06
CA SER A 144 0.30 8.03 8.64
C SER A 144 -0.54 8.96 7.78
N ILE A 145 -0.13 9.14 6.54
CA ILE A 145 -0.77 10.03 5.60
C ILE A 145 -0.93 9.32 4.26
N LEU A 146 -2.11 9.45 3.64
CA LEU A 146 -2.32 9.09 2.25
C LEU A 146 -2.24 10.35 1.39
N GLU A 147 -1.43 10.29 0.36
CA GLU A 147 -1.38 11.27 -0.74
C GLU A 147 -2.12 10.66 -1.93
N LEU A 148 -3.16 11.33 -2.40
CA LEU A 148 -4.09 10.85 -3.41
C LEU A 148 -4.25 11.89 -4.53
N PRO A 149 -4.72 11.49 -5.72
CA PRO A 149 -5.08 12.45 -6.77
C PRO A 149 -6.08 13.47 -6.25
N SER A 150 -5.91 14.72 -6.69
CA SER A 150 -6.84 15.80 -6.32
C SER A 150 -8.26 15.49 -6.78
N GLY A 151 -9.24 15.63 -5.88
CA GLY A 151 -10.64 15.30 -6.11
C GLY A 151 -11.10 13.98 -5.50
N THR A 152 -10.18 13.08 -5.15
CA THR A 152 -10.52 11.75 -4.57
C THR A 152 -11.35 11.88 -3.29
N ILE A 153 -11.01 12.80 -2.38
CA ILE A 153 -11.78 13.03 -1.14
C ILE A 153 -13.23 13.43 -1.45
N ARG A 154 -13.44 14.30 -2.44
CA ARG A 154 -14.77 14.74 -2.86
C ARG A 154 -15.57 13.60 -3.47
N GLU A 155 -14.96 12.81 -4.35
CA GLU A 155 -15.60 11.69 -5.04
C GLU A 155 -15.98 10.57 -4.06
N THR A 156 -15.10 10.25 -3.12
CA THR A 156 -15.33 9.21 -2.11
C THR A 156 -16.11 9.70 -0.90
N GLN A 157 -16.40 11.00 -0.79
CA GLN A 157 -17.07 11.62 0.36
C GLN A 157 -16.36 11.34 1.69
N SER A 158 -15.05 11.12 1.67
CA SER A 158 -14.26 10.75 2.85
C SER A 158 -14.17 11.91 3.85
N ARG A 159 -14.39 11.61 5.15
CA ARG A 159 -14.48 12.62 6.23
C ARG A 159 -13.71 12.16 7.47
N PRO A 160 -13.32 13.09 8.36
CA PRO A 160 -12.83 12.73 9.69
C PRO A 160 -13.82 11.83 10.44
N GLY A 161 -13.29 10.77 11.07
CA GLY A 161 -14.07 9.73 11.75
C GLY A 161 -14.33 8.48 10.92
N ASP A 162 -14.24 8.55 9.59
CA ASP A 162 -14.37 7.36 8.73
C ASP A 162 -13.22 6.37 8.97
N SER A 163 -13.51 5.06 8.85
CA SER A 163 -12.54 3.97 9.00
C SER A 163 -12.10 3.46 7.64
N LEU A 164 -10.80 3.24 7.47
CA LEU A 164 -10.22 2.71 6.24
C LEU A 164 -9.72 1.28 6.43
N GLU A 165 -9.69 0.52 5.35
CA GLU A 165 -9.11 -0.81 5.25
C GLU A 165 -8.08 -0.84 4.13
N PHE A 166 -6.97 -1.53 4.39
CA PHE A 166 -5.89 -1.75 3.44
C PHE A 166 -5.82 -3.24 3.13
N SER A 167 -5.94 -3.60 1.87
CA SER A 167 -5.79 -4.96 1.37
C SER A 167 -4.70 -5.02 0.30
N ALA A 168 -4.00 -6.15 0.18
CA ALA A 168 -3.06 -6.34 -0.92
C ALA A 168 -3.83 -6.28 -2.25
N SER A 169 -3.36 -5.46 -3.18
CA SER A 169 -3.93 -5.39 -4.53
C SER A 169 -3.54 -6.64 -5.30
N PRO A 170 -4.48 -7.34 -5.97
CA PRO A 170 -4.12 -8.45 -6.85
C PRO A 170 -3.19 -7.94 -7.95
N GLN A 171 -2.03 -8.59 -8.10
CA GLN A 171 -1.10 -8.30 -9.19
C GLN A 171 -1.73 -8.80 -10.51
N PRO A 172 -1.57 -8.07 -11.63
CA PRO A 172 -2.13 -8.48 -12.92
C PRO A 172 -1.53 -9.77 -13.51
N SER A 173 -0.59 -10.41 -12.82
CA SER A 173 0.07 -11.65 -13.28
C SER A 173 -0.72 -12.95 -13.02
N ASP A 174 -1.81 -12.92 -12.23
CA ASP A 174 -2.49 -14.15 -11.82
C ASP A 174 -3.68 -14.54 -12.71
N SER A 175 -3.90 -13.85 -13.84
CA SER A 175 -5.07 -14.10 -14.71
C SER A 175 -4.77 -14.82 -16.03
N VAL A 176 -3.57 -15.40 -16.22
CA VAL A 176 -3.26 -16.16 -17.46
C VAL A 176 -2.69 -17.54 -17.13
N SER A 177 -3.50 -18.42 -16.55
CA SER A 177 -3.25 -19.86 -16.60
C SER A 177 -4.56 -20.59 -16.31
N GLY A 178 -5.37 -20.84 -17.33
CA GLY A 178 -6.50 -21.74 -17.16
C GLY A 178 -7.65 -21.59 -18.12
N ILE A 179 -7.43 -21.45 -19.42
CA ILE A 179 -8.41 -21.91 -20.42
C ILE A 179 -7.64 -22.42 -21.64
N ALA A 180 -7.11 -23.64 -21.56
CA ALA A 180 -6.86 -24.45 -22.72
C ALA A 180 -8.18 -25.17 -23.02
N ALA A 181 -8.96 -24.61 -23.91
CA ALA A 181 -10.16 -25.24 -24.42
C ALA A 181 -9.77 -26.48 -25.25
N ASN A 182 -10.11 -27.62 -24.72
CA ASN A 182 -10.09 -28.89 -25.44
C ASN A 182 -11.31 -28.92 -26.37
N SER A 183 -11.11 -28.49 -27.60
CA SER A 183 -12.08 -28.65 -28.69
C SER A 183 -11.72 -29.85 -29.56
N GLN A 184 -12.02 -31.06 -29.09
CA GLN A 184 -12.15 -32.22 -29.96
C GLN A 184 -13.63 -32.40 -30.27
N GLY A 185 -14.06 -31.94 -31.43
CA GLY A 185 -15.37 -32.25 -31.99
C GLY A 185 -15.43 -33.71 -32.45
N PRO A 186 -16.60 -34.40 -32.38
CA PRO A 186 -16.78 -35.74 -32.82
C PRO A 186 -16.77 -35.84 -34.36
N ALA A 187 -15.96 -36.79 -34.89
CA ALA A 187 -16.03 -37.18 -36.27
C ALA A 187 -17.33 -37.90 -36.58
N MET A 188 -18.01 -37.52 -37.63
CA MET A 188 -19.17 -38.20 -38.19
C MET A 188 -18.70 -39.36 -39.08
N PRO A 189 -19.24 -40.57 -38.96
CA PRO A 189 -19.02 -41.64 -39.95
C PRO A 189 -19.99 -41.51 -41.13
N ILE A 190 -19.49 -41.86 -42.31
CA ILE A 190 -20.24 -42.00 -43.56
C ILE A 190 -21.04 -43.27 -43.50
#